data_3364ddbd0fd13977c6f9aa61ce20468c
#
_entry.id   3364ddbd0fd13977c6f9aa61ce20468c
#
_cell.length_a   1.000
_cell.length_b   1.000
_cell.length_c   1.000
_cell.angle_alpha   90.00
_cell.angle_beta   90.00
_cell.angle_gamma   90.00
#
_symmetry.space_group_name_H-M   'P 1'
#
loop_
_entity.id
_entity.type
_entity.pdbx_description
1 polymer ?
#
loop_
_entity_poly.entity_id
_entity_poly.type
_entity_poly.pdbx_seq_one_letter_code
_entity_poly.pdbx_strand_id
1 'polypeptide(L)'
;SCNATKRDRDDADLRGIADSYRDRDDNCLFCTLEPTRIIDENELAYVIKDAFPVTEEHRLIIPKRHVAEYFDLYQPELNAVNQLLIKHKALIVAEDSTVTGFNIGINCGEDAGQTIFHCHIHLIPRRKGDVKEPRGGIRHLIPGKGSY
;
A
#
# COMPACT_ATOMS: atom_id res chain seq x y z
N SER A 1 31.17 0.00 0.86
CA SER A 1 29.74 0.18 0.63
C SER A 1 29.53 0.65 -0.79
N CYS A 2 29.06 -0.20 -1.62
CA CYS A 2 28.69 0.19 -2.97
C CYS A 2 27.47 1.10 -2.87
N ASN A 3 27.65 2.38 -3.20
CA ASN A 3 26.55 3.26 -3.47
C ASN A 3 25.94 2.85 -4.82
N ALA A 4 25.15 1.78 -4.80
CA ALA A 4 24.38 1.38 -5.97
C ALA A 4 23.49 2.55 -6.38
N THR A 5 23.51 2.89 -7.65
CA THR A 5 22.61 3.92 -8.17
C THR A 5 21.17 3.41 -8.08
N LYS A 6 20.19 4.31 -8.15
CA LYS A 6 18.79 3.91 -8.21
C LYS A 6 18.55 2.95 -9.38
N ARG A 7 19.19 3.21 -10.55
CA ARG A 7 19.08 2.36 -11.72
C ARG A 7 19.56 0.94 -11.46
N ASP A 8 20.71 0.79 -10.81
CA ASP A 8 21.25 -0.53 -10.48
C ASP A 8 20.29 -1.30 -9.56
N ARG A 9 19.63 -0.59 -8.65
CA ARG A 9 18.64 -1.18 -7.75
C ARG A 9 17.34 -1.55 -8.48
N ASP A 10 16.91 -0.74 -9.43
CA ASP A 10 15.71 -1.00 -10.22
C ASP A 10 15.92 -2.21 -11.15
N ASP A 11 17.16 -2.43 -11.60
CA ASP A 11 17.55 -3.57 -12.45
C ASP A 11 17.92 -4.83 -11.65
N ALA A 12 17.89 -4.77 -10.30
CA ALA A 12 18.19 -5.91 -9.45
C ALA A 12 17.18 -7.05 -9.69
N ASP A 13 17.67 -8.28 -9.71
CA ASP A 13 16.81 -9.44 -9.85
C ASP A 13 15.98 -9.70 -8.58
N LEU A 14 14.92 -10.49 -8.70
CA LEU A 14 14.03 -10.80 -7.58
C LEU A 14 14.74 -11.54 -6.44
N ARG A 15 15.81 -12.30 -6.73
CA ARG A 15 16.58 -13.01 -5.71
C ARG A 15 17.36 -12.02 -4.84
N GLY A 16 18.05 -11.07 -5.47
CA GLY A 16 18.82 -10.06 -4.75
C GLY A 16 17.92 -9.22 -3.85
N ILE A 17 16.70 -8.92 -4.30
CA ILE A 17 15.71 -8.19 -3.52
C ILE A 17 15.13 -9.06 -2.41
N ALA A 18 14.84 -10.34 -2.70
CA ALA A 18 14.33 -11.27 -1.70
C ALA A 18 15.31 -11.46 -0.53
N ASP A 19 16.63 -11.45 -0.80
CA ASP A 19 17.64 -11.51 0.26
C ASP A 19 17.60 -10.28 1.18
N SER A 20 17.13 -9.14 0.69
CA SER A 20 16.97 -7.93 1.48
C SER A 20 15.77 -7.97 2.45
N TYR A 21 14.96 -9.04 2.44
CA TYR A 21 13.93 -9.27 3.47
C TYR A 21 14.48 -9.40 4.87
N ARG A 22 15.80 -9.54 4.98
CA ARG A 22 16.50 -9.45 6.26
C ARG A 22 16.51 -8.02 6.81
N ASP A 23 16.26 -7.02 5.98
CA ASP A 23 16.05 -5.64 6.39
C ASP A 23 14.66 -5.52 7.02
N ARG A 24 14.56 -6.02 8.25
CA ARG A 24 13.36 -5.94 9.07
C ARG A 24 13.68 -5.26 10.38
N ASP A 25 12.71 -4.57 10.91
CA ASP A 25 12.78 -3.92 12.20
C ASP A 25 11.80 -4.61 13.15
N ASP A 26 12.32 -5.22 14.21
CA ASP A 26 11.50 -5.92 15.22
C ASP A 26 10.55 -4.98 15.98
N ASN A 27 10.77 -3.67 15.91
CA ASN A 27 9.89 -2.66 16.47
C ASN A 27 8.85 -2.13 15.48
N CYS A 28 8.91 -2.56 14.23
CA CYS A 28 7.98 -2.15 13.18
C CYS A 28 6.73 -3.03 13.20
N LEU A 29 5.56 -2.41 13.29
CA LEU A 29 4.28 -3.10 13.26
C LEU A 29 4.12 -3.98 12.01
N PHE A 30 4.54 -3.47 10.83
CA PHE A 30 4.40 -4.19 9.56
C PHE A 30 5.50 -5.22 9.30
N CYS A 31 6.62 -5.16 10.04
CA CYS A 31 7.61 -6.24 10.02
C CYS A 31 7.25 -7.40 10.94
N THR A 32 6.36 -7.18 11.91
CA THR A 32 6.02 -8.13 12.99
C THR A 32 4.55 -8.51 13.01
N LEU A 33 3.87 -8.44 11.88
CA LEU A 33 2.46 -8.82 11.77
C LEU A 33 2.23 -10.28 12.13
N GLU A 34 1.15 -10.54 12.86
CA GLU A 34 0.65 -11.88 13.05
C GLU A 34 0.31 -12.51 11.69
N PRO A 35 0.77 -13.75 11.41
CA PRO A 35 0.52 -14.40 10.11
C PRO A 35 -0.97 -14.45 9.74
N THR A 36 -1.86 -14.55 10.73
CA THR A 36 -3.31 -14.60 10.52
C THR A 36 -3.88 -13.30 9.93
N ARG A 37 -3.18 -12.18 10.04
CA ARG A 37 -3.58 -10.92 9.45
C ARG A 37 -3.26 -10.82 7.95
N ILE A 38 -2.32 -11.61 7.47
CA ILE A 38 -1.91 -11.61 6.05
C ILE A 38 -2.93 -12.42 5.26
N ILE A 39 -3.72 -11.74 4.42
CA ILE A 39 -4.77 -12.38 3.64
C ILE A 39 -4.31 -12.84 2.26
N ASP A 40 -3.21 -12.28 1.77
CA ASP A 40 -2.60 -12.65 0.49
C ASP A 40 -1.18 -12.14 0.43
N GLU A 41 -0.37 -12.70 -0.45
CA GLU A 41 1.00 -12.26 -0.67
C GLU A 41 1.54 -12.71 -2.02
N ASN A 42 2.60 -12.05 -2.47
CA ASN A 42 3.49 -12.54 -3.51
C ASN A 42 4.93 -12.53 -2.97
N GLU A 43 5.94 -12.65 -3.84
CA GLU A 43 7.33 -12.72 -3.37
C GLU A 43 7.79 -11.47 -2.60
N LEU A 44 7.30 -10.29 -2.95
CA LEU A 44 7.85 -9.01 -2.46
C LEU A 44 6.88 -8.19 -1.61
N ALA A 45 5.60 -8.54 -1.59
CA ALA A 45 4.59 -7.78 -0.86
C ALA A 45 3.51 -8.69 -0.29
N TYR A 46 2.78 -8.17 0.69
CA TYR A 46 1.62 -8.84 1.26
C TYR A 46 0.45 -7.87 1.42
N VAL A 47 -0.72 -8.44 1.63
CA VAL A 47 -1.97 -7.71 1.80
C VAL A 47 -2.57 -8.02 3.17
N ILE A 48 -3.01 -6.98 3.84
CA ILE A 48 -3.81 -7.11 5.08
C ILE A 48 -5.09 -6.28 4.95
N LYS A 49 -6.08 -6.59 5.77
CA LYS A 49 -7.20 -5.68 6.00
C LYS A 49 -6.75 -4.59 6.97
N ASP A 50 -7.10 -3.34 6.69
CA ASP A 50 -6.81 -2.25 7.61
C ASP A 50 -7.54 -2.51 8.94
N ALA A 51 -6.84 -2.35 10.08
CA ALA A 51 -7.43 -2.55 11.39
C ALA A 51 -8.46 -1.46 11.73
N PHE A 52 -8.38 -0.31 11.10
CA PHE A 52 -9.29 0.82 11.27
C PHE A 52 -9.86 1.25 9.90
N PRO A 53 -10.65 0.37 9.26
CA PRO A 53 -11.08 0.60 7.89
C PRO A 53 -11.94 1.87 7.77
N VAL A 54 -11.63 2.71 6.79
CA VAL A 54 -12.43 3.91 6.51
C VAL A 54 -13.69 3.57 5.71
N THR A 55 -13.63 2.49 4.93
CA THR A 55 -14.79 1.84 4.31
C THR A 55 -14.65 0.34 4.48
N GLU A 56 -15.73 -0.39 4.32
CA GLU A 56 -15.70 -1.85 4.38
C GLU A 56 -14.78 -2.41 3.29
N GLU A 57 -13.94 -3.39 3.64
CA GLU A 57 -12.94 -4.01 2.77
C GLU A 57 -11.73 -3.11 2.43
N HIS A 58 -11.51 -2.05 3.18
CA HIS A 58 -10.28 -1.26 3.10
C HIS A 58 -9.06 -2.16 3.36
N ARG A 59 -8.16 -2.25 2.39
CA ARG A 59 -6.96 -3.10 2.44
C ARG A 59 -5.70 -2.28 2.34
N LEU A 60 -4.63 -2.85 2.87
CA LEU A 60 -3.27 -2.32 2.74
C LEU A 60 -2.42 -3.30 1.96
N ILE A 61 -1.66 -2.80 0.99
CA ILE A 61 -0.63 -3.55 0.30
C ILE A 61 0.72 -3.05 0.82
N ILE A 62 1.56 -3.96 1.29
CA ILE A 62 2.73 -3.63 2.08
C ILE A 62 3.94 -4.37 1.53
N PRO A 63 5.02 -3.67 1.12
CA PRO A 63 6.28 -4.31 0.76
C PRO A 63 6.83 -5.10 1.94
N LYS A 64 7.36 -6.29 1.68
CA LYS A 64 7.95 -7.12 2.74
C LYS A 64 9.22 -6.49 3.31
N ARG A 65 10.04 -5.88 2.46
CA ARG A 65 11.24 -5.19 2.88
C ARG A 65 10.90 -3.98 3.76
N HIS A 66 11.64 -3.80 4.85
CA HIS A 66 11.48 -2.61 5.69
C HIS A 66 12.00 -1.38 4.94
N VAL A 67 11.11 -0.57 4.44
CA VAL A 67 11.39 0.65 3.69
C VAL A 67 10.39 1.72 4.09
N ALA A 68 10.88 2.92 4.37
CA ALA A 68 10.05 3.96 4.97
C ALA A 68 8.93 4.42 4.06
N GLU A 69 9.22 4.70 2.78
CA GLU A 69 8.24 5.31 1.92
C GLU A 69 8.31 4.84 0.46
N TYR A 70 7.28 5.19 -0.29
CA TYR A 70 7.07 4.78 -1.68
C TYR A 70 8.27 5.08 -2.61
N PHE A 71 8.91 6.25 -2.45
CA PHE A 71 9.98 6.67 -3.33
C PHE A 71 11.28 5.85 -3.16
N ASP A 72 11.35 5.07 -2.09
CA ASP A 72 12.49 4.18 -1.83
C ASP A 72 12.27 2.75 -2.33
N LEU A 73 11.10 2.46 -2.91
CA LEU A 73 10.81 1.14 -3.47
C LEU A 73 11.62 0.88 -4.74
N TYR A 74 12.06 -0.37 -4.90
CA TYR A 74 12.68 -0.85 -6.13
C TYR A 74 11.60 -1.15 -7.17
N GLN A 75 11.96 -1.11 -8.45
CA GLN A 75 11.00 -1.38 -9.52
C GLN A 75 10.29 -2.73 -9.38
N PRO A 76 10.98 -3.86 -9.07
CA PRO A 76 10.28 -5.12 -8.84
C PRO A 76 9.27 -5.07 -7.67
N GLU A 77 9.53 -4.27 -6.65
CA GLU A 77 8.59 -4.07 -5.53
C GLU A 77 7.36 -3.29 -5.98
N LEU A 78 7.54 -2.26 -6.81
CA LEU A 78 6.44 -1.52 -7.42
C LEU A 78 5.56 -2.45 -8.28
N ASN A 79 6.19 -3.32 -9.07
CA ASN A 79 5.49 -4.30 -9.88
C ASN A 79 4.69 -5.29 -9.01
N ALA A 80 5.29 -5.77 -7.93
CA ALA A 80 4.65 -6.69 -7.00
C ALA A 80 3.44 -6.07 -6.30
N VAL A 81 3.57 -4.82 -5.86
CA VAL A 81 2.47 -4.05 -5.27
C VAL A 81 1.34 -3.87 -6.28
N ASN A 82 1.68 -3.50 -7.52
CA ASN A 82 0.67 -3.29 -8.56
C ASN A 82 -0.10 -4.57 -8.91
N GLN A 83 0.57 -5.71 -8.95
CA GLN A 83 -0.09 -7.01 -9.16
C GLN A 83 -1.14 -7.28 -8.08
N LEU A 84 -0.81 -7.03 -6.83
CA LEU A 84 -1.74 -7.23 -5.71
C LEU A 84 -2.89 -6.22 -5.71
N LEU A 85 -2.63 -4.97 -6.08
CA LEU A 85 -3.69 -3.96 -6.25
C LEU A 85 -4.71 -4.40 -7.31
N ILE A 86 -4.25 -4.84 -8.47
CA ILE A 86 -5.12 -5.31 -9.57
C ILE A 86 -5.92 -6.53 -9.13
N LYS A 87 -5.27 -7.50 -8.50
CA LYS A 87 -5.91 -8.72 -8.01
C LYS A 87 -6.99 -8.42 -6.98
N HIS A 88 -6.67 -7.60 -5.99
CA HIS A 88 -7.58 -7.30 -4.89
C HIS A 88 -8.73 -6.40 -5.30
N LYS A 89 -8.52 -5.48 -6.25
CA LYS A 89 -9.63 -4.77 -6.88
C LYS A 89 -10.63 -5.76 -7.48
N ALA A 90 -10.15 -6.71 -8.27
CA ALA A 90 -11.01 -7.70 -8.91
C ALA A 90 -11.75 -8.59 -7.89
N LEU A 91 -11.05 -9.06 -6.85
CA LEU A 91 -11.65 -9.86 -5.78
C LEU A 91 -12.75 -9.10 -5.04
N ILE A 92 -12.50 -7.84 -4.69
CA ILE A 92 -13.46 -7.00 -3.97
C ILE A 92 -14.72 -6.79 -4.81
N VAL A 93 -14.56 -6.44 -6.08
CA VAL A 93 -15.70 -6.21 -6.99
C VAL A 93 -16.50 -7.49 -7.19
N ALA A 94 -15.83 -8.65 -7.28
CA ALA A 94 -16.51 -9.94 -7.42
C ALA A 94 -17.32 -10.32 -6.18
N GLU A 95 -16.83 -9.98 -4.98
CA GLU A 95 -17.47 -10.30 -3.70
C GLU A 95 -18.56 -9.30 -3.31
N ASP A 96 -18.45 -8.04 -3.74
CA ASP A 96 -19.37 -6.96 -3.35
C ASP A 96 -19.69 -6.08 -4.56
N SER A 97 -20.87 -6.31 -5.14
CA SER A 97 -21.34 -5.57 -6.31
C SER A 97 -21.66 -4.09 -6.01
N THR A 98 -21.72 -3.69 -4.75
CA THR A 98 -21.96 -2.29 -4.38
C THR A 98 -20.70 -1.44 -4.51
N VAL A 99 -19.53 -2.06 -4.64
CA VAL A 99 -18.27 -1.34 -4.85
C VAL A 99 -18.20 -0.89 -6.31
N THR A 100 -18.15 0.42 -6.51
CA THR A 100 -18.18 1.05 -7.84
C THR A 100 -16.99 1.97 -8.10
N GLY A 101 -16.12 2.13 -7.12
CA GLY A 101 -14.92 2.95 -7.26
C GLY A 101 -13.88 2.60 -6.22
N PHE A 102 -12.70 3.17 -6.39
CA PHE A 102 -11.57 2.98 -5.46
C PHE A 102 -10.78 4.27 -5.32
N ASN A 103 -10.30 4.52 -4.11
CA ASN A 103 -9.18 5.42 -3.90
C ASN A 103 -7.95 4.59 -3.55
N ILE A 104 -6.82 4.96 -4.15
CA ILE A 104 -5.52 4.39 -3.86
C ILE A 104 -4.66 5.53 -3.35
N GLY A 105 -4.02 5.34 -2.20
CA GLY A 105 -3.24 6.41 -1.61
C GLY A 105 -2.10 5.90 -0.77
N ILE A 106 -1.08 6.74 -0.65
CA ILE A 106 0.14 6.47 0.09
C ILE A 106 0.51 7.75 0.84
N ASN A 107 0.80 7.62 2.12
CA ASN A 107 1.32 8.73 2.91
C ASN A 107 2.85 8.64 2.93
N CYS A 108 3.53 9.65 2.41
CA CYS A 108 4.99 9.72 2.39
C CYS A 108 5.43 10.90 3.24
N GLY A 109 6.00 10.61 4.41
CA GLY A 109 6.49 11.61 5.34
C GLY A 109 5.47 12.02 6.40
N GLU A 110 5.98 12.56 7.50
CA GLU A 110 5.18 12.96 8.65
C GLU A 110 4.13 14.03 8.29
N ASP A 111 4.52 15.02 7.50
CA ASP A 111 3.61 16.11 7.11
C ASP A 111 2.50 15.66 6.15
N ALA A 112 2.67 14.50 5.50
CA ALA A 112 1.63 13.86 4.70
C ALA A 112 0.77 12.87 5.51
N GLY A 113 0.99 12.79 6.82
CA GLY A 113 0.21 11.96 7.72
C GLY A 113 0.75 10.55 7.94
N GLN A 114 1.97 10.26 7.48
CA GLN A 114 2.58 8.96 7.73
C GLN A 114 2.92 8.81 9.22
N THR A 115 2.42 7.75 9.85
CA THR A 115 2.65 7.45 11.26
C THR A 115 3.42 6.16 11.48
N ILE A 116 3.34 5.22 10.55
CA ILE A 116 4.12 3.99 10.54
C ILE A 116 5.12 4.10 9.39
N PHE A 117 6.42 4.12 9.73
CA PHE A 117 7.50 4.34 8.76
C PHE A 117 7.95 3.04 8.11
N HIS A 118 6.97 2.34 7.58
CA HIS A 118 7.08 1.21 6.68
C HIS A 118 6.03 1.43 5.60
N CYS A 119 6.45 1.55 4.36
CA CYS A 119 5.59 1.87 3.22
C CYS A 119 4.36 0.97 3.17
N HIS A 120 3.20 1.57 3.01
CA HIS A 120 1.95 0.85 2.83
C HIS A 120 1.01 1.64 1.94
N ILE A 121 0.34 0.93 1.07
CA ILE A 121 -0.53 1.49 0.04
C ILE A 121 -1.97 1.16 0.41
N HIS A 122 -2.79 2.19 0.56
CA HIS A 122 -4.22 2.04 0.82
C HIS A 122 -4.97 1.69 -0.45
N LEU A 123 -5.80 0.67 -0.38
CA LEU A 123 -6.81 0.34 -1.38
C LEU A 123 -8.17 0.49 -0.70
N ILE A 124 -8.88 1.55 -1.05
CA ILE A 124 -10.12 1.95 -0.38
C ILE A 124 -11.29 1.77 -1.33
N PRO A 125 -12.13 0.74 -1.11
CA PRO A 125 -13.34 0.57 -1.92
C PRO A 125 -14.34 1.69 -1.66
N ARG A 126 -14.95 2.18 -2.73
CA ARG A 126 -15.95 3.25 -2.64
C ARG A 126 -17.29 2.75 -3.17
N ARG A 127 -18.34 3.27 -2.56
CA ARG A 127 -19.72 2.91 -2.88
C ARG A 127 -20.56 4.16 -3.07
N LYS A 128 -21.57 4.06 -3.90
CA LYS A 128 -22.49 5.18 -4.11
C LYS A 128 -23.13 5.58 -2.77
N GLY A 129 -23.03 6.85 -2.43
CA GLY A 129 -23.62 7.39 -1.21
C GLY A 129 -22.80 7.17 0.07
N ASP A 130 -21.61 6.61 0.00
CA ASP A 130 -20.74 6.42 1.18
C ASP A 130 -20.29 7.76 1.79
N VAL A 131 -20.20 8.78 0.96
CA VAL A 131 -20.05 10.18 1.40
C VAL A 131 -21.05 11.05 0.63
N LYS A 132 -21.37 12.21 1.18
CA LYS A 132 -22.36 13.12 0.58
C LYS A 132 -21.89 13.70 -0.75
N GLU A 133 -20.63 14.13 -0.83
CA GLU A 133 -20.06 14.73 -2.03
C GLU A 133 -18.67 14.12 -2.30
N PRO A 134 -18.59 13.11 -3.18
CA PRO A 134 -17.31 12.45 -3.48
C PRO A 134 -16.42 13.21 -4.46
N ARG A 135 -16.96 14.21 -5.16
CA ARG A 135 -16.19 14.97 -6.14
C ARG A 135 -14.95 15.58 -5.51
N GLY A 136 -13.84 15.49 -6.21
CA GLY A 136 -12.54 15.94 -5.74
C GLY A 136 -11.71 14.84 -5.09
N GLY A 137 -12.36 13.80 -4.54
CA GLY A 137 -11.66 12.62 -4.02
C GLY A 137 -10.50 12.95 -3.10
N ILE A 138 -9.28 12.64 -3.55
CA ILE A 138 -8.04 12.83 -2.79
C ILE A 138 -7.79 14.29 -2.38
N ARG A 139 -8.40 15.26 -3.06
CA ARG A 139 -8.28 16.68 -2.69
C ARG A 139 -8.84 17.00 -1.31
N HIS A 140 -9.72 16.14 -0.79
CA HIS A 140 -10.28 16.30 0.57
C HIS A 140 -9.25 16.04 1.68
N LEU A 141 -8.04 15.61 1.35
CA LEU A 141 -6.94 15.53 2.30
C LEU A 141 -6.60 16.90 2.91
N ILE A 142 -6.79 17.96 2.14
CA ILE A 142 -6.63 19.33 2.62
C ILE A 142 -8.02 19.90 2.92
N PRO A 143 -8.32 20.21 4.17
CA PRO A 143 -9.64 20.72 4.55
C PRO A 143 -10.05 21.94 3.73
N GLY A 144 -11.27 21.91 3.20
CA GLY A 144 -11.83 23.00 2.39
C GLY A 144 -11.33 23.06 0.95
N LYS A 145 -10.48 22.15 0.50
CA LYS A 145 -9.89 22.14 -0.85
C LYS A 145 -10.48 21.07 -1.77
N GLY A 146 -11.44 20.31 -1.31
CA GLY A 146 -12.10 19.29 -2.12
C GLY A 146 -12.92 19.83 -3.28
N SER A 147 -13.49 21.02 -3.12
CA SER A 147 -14.32 21.68 -4.15
C SER A 147 -13.47 22.33 -5.25
N TYR A 148 -13.93 22.22 -6.47
CA TYR A 148 -13.34 22.91 -7.61
C TYR A 148 -14.33 22.99 -8.76
#